data_e381ec231c51541d76e61ea757970003
#
_entry.id   e381ec231c51541d76e61ea757970003
#
_cell.length_a   1.000
_cell.length_b   1.000
_cell.length_c   1.000
_cell.angle_alpha   90.00
_cell.angle_beta   90.00
_cell.angle_gamma   90.00
#
_symmetry.space_group_name_H-M   'P 1'
#
loop_
_entity.id
_entity.type
_entity.pdbx_description
1 polymer ?
#
loop_
_entity_poly.entity_id
_entity_poly.type
_entity_poly.pdbx_seq_one_letter_code
_entity_poly.pdbx_strand_id
1 'polypeptide(L)'
;MKILTVPPTSGFLISFGSQKFFLHPNHQYLCPDFIQTQIERSYNYKLNFSAPTSFKRFTGIPRKKKKRHGILISRTGGIGDLLLISSLIRELEKFHVPLAFMTQPKYFDIFNLIPIKRYYGLLCPVASVKDLRYYITFEGVIEKDTEHNWYDLIEKVTKIKLSQKIPYIKVPPREKVNLYNAIKKEICKDSNDIFALVHYYSGSPVRRMDPAVLKGKLEKVRQQVAKELDLKLKFVFCRFDRYEKNKLTGWIWVRTDTITDLAALCYVSDLIISTDTCPVHFAGGYQKKALGIYGPFPAWARITTYPTVEYVEPVPSTVKTLVGCEKIPCFTHGHSPCPYSKNLPYSPCFDFIQWEEMAEKVINLLKGDKK
;
A
#
# COMPACT_ATOMS: atom_id res chain seq x y z
N MET A 1 -3.90 8.63 19.95
CA MET A 1 -4.14 10.00 19.45
C MET A 1 -4.17 10.96 20.60
N LYS A 2 -3.54 12.11 20.47
CA LYS A 2 -3.45 13.17 21.49
C LYS A 2 -3.92 14.50 20.90
N ILE A 3 -4.22 15.46 21.77
CA ILE A 3 -4.41 16.85 21.38
C ILE A 3 -3.15 17.62 21.74
N LEU A 4 -2.52 18.20 20.72
CA LEU A 4 -1.44 19.15 20.85
C LEU A 4 -2.03 20.55 21.00
N THR A 5 -1.77 21.23 22.10
CA THR A 5 -2.18 22.64 22.32
C THR A 5 -0.96 23.53 22.12
N VAL A 6 -1.09 24.50 21.21
CA VAL A 6 -0.05 25.50 20.93
C VAL A 6 -0.22 26.68 21.88
N PRO A 7 0.85 27.10 22.62
CA PRO A 7 0.80 28.23 23.51
C PRO A 7 0.40 29.53 22.80
N PRO A 8 -0.14 30.52 23.53
CA PRO A 8 -0.63 31.78 22.95
C PRO A 8 0.47 32.71 22.43
N THR A 9 1.70 32.51 22.86
CA THR A 9 2.79 33.48 22.65
C THR A 9 3.57 33.33 21.34
N SER A 10 3.51 32.18 20.68
CA SER A 10 4.25 31.97 19.43
C SER A 10 3.69 30.82 18.61
N GLY A 11 3.69 30.94 17.28
CA GLY A 11 3.49 29.83 16.36
C GLY A 11 4.77 29.00 16.24
N PHE A 12 4.64 27.73 15.91
CA PHE A 12 5.76 26.80 15.75
C PHE A 12 5.80 26.25 14.33
N LEU A 13 7.01 26.18 13.77
CA LEU A 13 7.27 25.44 12.53
C LEU A 13 7.80 24.06 12.91
N ILE A 14 7.04 23.01 12.58
CA ILE A 14 7.42 21.61 12.80
C ILE A 14 7.74 20.98 11.46
N SER A 15 8.81 20.20 11.39
CA SER A 15 9.21 19.47 10.19
C SER A 15 9.19 17.97 10.43
N PHE A 16 8.56 17.21 9.50
CA PHE A 16 8.59 15.75 9.44
C PHE A 16 9.14 15.32 8.08
N GLY A 17 10.41 14.92 8.04
CA GLY A 17 11.11 14.72 6.78
C GLY A 17 11.11 16.00 5.95
N SER A 18 10.63 15.93 4.73
CA SER A 18 10.50 17.10 3.83
C SER A 18 9.26 17.97 4.09
N GLN A 19 8.37 17.56 4.98
CA GLN A 19 7.11 18.27 5.24
C GLN A 19 7.27 19.27 6.39
N LYS A 20 6.76 20.48 6.18
CA LYS A 20 6.76 21.56 7.16
C LYS A 20 5.33 21.91 7.53
N PHE A 21 5.06 22.05 8.82
CA PHE A 21 3.75 22.43 9.37
C PHE A 21 3.91 23.64 10.25
N PHE A 22 3.20 24.71 9.92
CA PHE A 22 3.10 25.87 10.80
C PHE A 22 1.91 25.68 11.75
N LEU A 23 2.21 25.62 13.06
CA LEU A 23 1.21 25.51 14.12
C LEU A 23 0.89 26.91 14.63
N HIS A 24 -0.36 27.32 14.45
CA HIS A 24 -0.82 28.65 14.87
C HIS A 24 -0.96 28.75 16.39
N PRO A 25 -0.62 29.90 17.01
CA PRO A 25 -0.84 30.14 18.42
C PRO A 25 -2.32 29.94 18.81
N ASN A 26 -2.58 29.50 20.03
CA ASN A 26 -3.93 29.24 20.55
C ASN A 26 -4.74 28.16 19.81
N HIS A 27 -4.13 27.42 18.88
CA HIS A 27 -4.82 26.34 18.17
C HIS A 27 -4.55 24.99 18.79
N GLN A 28 -5.53 24.10 18.66
CA GLN A 28 -5.41 22.70 19.04
C GLN A 28 -5.38 21.82 17.78
N TYR A 29 -4.49 20.84 17.80
CA TYR A 29 -4.30 19.90 16.70
C TYR A 29 -4.44 18.46 17.18
N LEU A 30 -5.12 17.63 16.42
CA LEU A 30 -5.07 16.18 16.61
C LEU A 30 -3.70 15.68 16.15
N CYS A 31 -3.04 14.95 17.04
CA CYS A 31 -1.69 14.45 16.85
C CYS A 31 -1.68 12.93 17.06
N PRO A 32 -1.27 12.12 16.07
CA PRO A 32 -1.00 10.70 16.27
C PRO A 32 0.10 10.50 17.35
N ASP A 33 0.01 9.43 18.13
CA ASP A 33 0.93 9.20 19.25
C ASP A 33 2.41 9.12 18.81
N PHE A 34 2.67 8.53 17.64
CA PHE A 34 4.04 8.46 17.10
C PHE A 34 4.59 9.84 16.70
N ILE A 35 3.73 10.77 16.25
CA ILE A 35 4.10 12.15 15.96
C ILE A 35 4.43 12.91 17.25
N GLN A 36 3.68 12.69 18.33
CA GLN A 36 4.01 13.22 19.65
C GLN A 36 5.44 12.85 20.03
N THR A 37 5.77 11.55 19.99
CA THR A 37 7.12 11.07 20.34
C THR A 37 8.21 11.72 19.49
N GLN A 38 7.94 11.94 18.21
CA GLN A 38 8.88 12.58 17.31
C GLN A 38 9.04 14.08 17.61
N ILE A 39 7.94 14.77 17.90
CA ILE A 39 7.96 16.19 18.33
C ILE A 39 8.76 16.33 19.63
N GLU A 40 8.47 15.50 20.64
CA GLU A 40 9.15 15.52 21.93
C GLU A 40 10.67 15.28 21.82
N ARG A 41 11.09 14.41 20.90
CA ARG A 41 12.52 14.14 20.64
C ARG A 41 13.24 15.24 19.86
N SER A 42 12.54 15.92 18.96
CA SER A 42 13.15 16.89 18.04
C SER A 42 13.11 18.33 18.54
N TYR A 43 12.21 18.62 19.46
CA TYR A 43 11.98 19.98 19.93
C TYR A 43 11.98 19.99 21.46
N ASN A 44 12.94 20.66 22.05
CA ASN A 44 13.06 20.86 23.52
C ASN A 44 11.95 21.75 24.11
N TYR A 45 10.86 21.96 23.39
CA TYR A 45 9.74 22.74 23.88
C TYR A 45 8.76 21.87 24.66
N LYS A 46 8.35 22.34 25.82
CA LYS A 46 7.23 21.76 26.59
C LYS A 46 5.91 22.05 25.88
N LEU A 47 5.61 21.27 24.83
CA LEU A 47 4.30 21.31 24.22
C LEU A 47 3.31 20.50 25.05
N ASN A 48 2.12 21.04 25.26
CA ASN A 48 1.11 20.37 26.06
C ASN A 48 0.35 19.35 25.22
N PHE A 49 0.48 18.09 25.59
CA PHE A 49 -0.28 16.99 25.01
C PHE A 49 -1.32 16.49 26.00
N SER A 50 -2.57 16.46 25.59
CA SER A 50 -3.67 15.95 26.41
C SER A 50 -4.42 14.83 25.72
N ALA A 51 -5.12 14.01 26.50
CA ALA A 51 -6.06 13.05 25.95
C ALA A 51 -7.22 13.79 25.26
N PRO A 52 -7.70 13.31 24.10
CA PRO A 52 -8.83 13.93 23.42
C PRO A 52 -10.13 13.63 24.17
N THR A 53 -10.55 14.52 25.04
CA THR A 53 -11.80 14.36 25.83
C THR A 53 -13.05 14.35 24.97
N SER A 54 -13.03 15.03 23.84
CA SER A 54 -14.15 15.09 22.88
C SER A 54 -14.20 13.93 21.88
N PHE A 55 -13.10 13.17 21.75
CA PHE A 55 -13.00 12.04 20.82
C PHE A 55 -12.94 10.72 21.57
N LYS A 56 -13.79 9.78 21.17
CA LYS A 56 -13.80 8.42 21.73
C LYS A 56 -13.21 7.45 20.72
N ARG A 57 -12.41 6.49 21.21
CA ARG A 57 -11.99 5.38 20.38
C ARG A 57 -13.22 4.63 19.89
N PHE A 58 -13.27 4.36 18.60
CA PHE A 58 -14.38 3.61 18.00
C PHE A 58 -14.26 2.13 18.39
N THR A 59 -15.34 1.58 18.95
CA THR A 59 -15.42 0.18 19.39
C THR A 59 -16.60 -0.57 18.77
N GLY A 60 -17.14 -0.05 17.68
CA GLY A 60 -18.31 -0.59 17.00
C GLY A 60 -19.41 0.45 16.79
N ILE A 61 -20.36 0.12 15.92
CA ILE A 61 -21.42 1.05 15.54
C ILE A 61 -22.41 1.20 16.70
N PRO A 62 -22.70 2.43 17.16
CA PRO A 62 -23.67 2.64 18.22
C PRO A 62 -25.07 2.14 17.81
N ARG A 63 -25.66 1.27 18.60
CA ARG A 63 -27.00 0.68 18.36
C ARG A 63 -28.17 1.68 18.38
N LYS A 64 -27.98 2.87 18.94
CA LYS A 64 -29.05 3.87 19.09
C LYS A 64 -28.98 4.94 18.00
N LYS A 65 -30.11 5.22 17.34
CA LYS A 65 -30.33 6.18 16.25
C LYS A 65 -30.10 7.67 16.59
N LYS A 66 -29.55 8.02 17.78
CA LYS A 66 -29.29 9.42 18.16
C LYS A 66 -28.08 9.94 17.42
N LYS A 67 -28.24 11.07 16.73
CA LYS A 67 -27.26 11.84 15.92
C LYS A 67 -26.00 11.03 15.53
N ARG A 68 -25.91 10.64 14.28
CA ARG A 68 -24.75 9.88 13.75
C ARG A 68 -23.52 10.77 13.80
N HIS A 69 -22.71 10.58 14.82
CA HIS A 69 -21.42 11.27 14.93
C HIS A 69 -20.43 10.71 13.92
N GLY A 70 -19.65 11.59 13.32
CA GLY A 70 -18.65 11.21 12.33
C GLY A 70 -17.45 10.47 12.93
N ILE A 71 -16.70 9.83 12.06
CA ILE A 71 -15.53 8.99 12.37
C ILE A 71 -14.32 9.55 11.63
N LEU A 72 -13.22 9.76 12.36
CA LEU A 72 -11.90 10.02 11.82
C LEU A 72 -11.10 8.72 11.76
N ILE A 73 -10.65 8.33 10.57
CA ILE A 73 -9.76 7.20 10.36
C ILE A 73 -8.34 7.73 10.21
N SER A 74 -7.37 7.14 10.87
CA SER A 74 -5.96 7.55 10.80
C SER A 74 -5.06 6.40 10.39
N ARG A 75 -4.27 6.62 9.35
CA ARG A 75 -3.17 5.76 8.92
C ARG A 75 -2.13 6.55 8.15
N THR A 76 -0.87 6.47 8.59
CA THR A 76 0.26 7.17 7.96
C THR A 76 1.18 6.25 7.18
N GLY A 77 0.84 4.96 7.10
CA GLY A 77 1.56 3.95 6.35
C GLY A 77 1.57 4.17 4.83
N GLY A 78 2.06 3.18 4.09
CA GLY A 78 2.17 3.24 2.64
C GLY A 78 0.81 3.20 1.90
N ILE A 79 0.85 3.41 0.59
CA ILE A 79 -0.34 3.37 -0.29
C ILE A 79 -1.09 2.05 -0.13
N GLY A 80 -0.38 0.91 -0.04
CA GLY A 80 -0.98 -0.40 0.18
C GLY A 80 -1.84 -0.47 1.44
N ASP A 81 -1.38 0.16 2.52
CA ASP A 81 -2.10 0.23 3.80
C ASP A 81 -3.43 0.98 3.66
N LEU A 82 -3.41 2.10 2.92
CA LEU A 82 -4.61 2.91 2.68
C LEU A 82 -5.62 2.15 1.81
N LEU A 83 -5.13 1.40 0.82
CA LEU A 83 -5.96 0.52 -0.02
C LEU A 83 -6.63 -0.58 0.80
N LEU A 84 -5.92 -1.23 1.71
CA LEU A 84 -6.48 -2.26 2.60
C LEU A 84 -7.58 -1.68 3.49
N ILE A 85 -7.34 -0.52 4.09
CA ILE A 85 -8.31 0.15 4.97
C ILE A 85 -9.55 0.62 4.20
N SER A 86 -9.46 0.82 2.89
CA SER A 86 -10.62 1.22 2.07
C SER A 86 -11.79 0.21 2.16
N SER A 87 -11.51 -1.07 2.44
CA SER A 87 -12.55 -2.07 2.68
C SER A 87 -13.47 -1.71 3.86
N LEU A 88 -12.91 -1.11 4.92
CA LEU A 88 -13.69 -0.60 6.06
C LEU A 88 -14.59 0.56 5.64
N ILE A 89 -14.13 1.42 4.73
CA ILE A 89 -14.92 2.56 4.24
C ILE A 89 -16.19 2.07 3.56
N ARG A 90 -16.13 0.99 2.77
CA ARG A 90 -17.31 0.32 2.18
C ARG A 90 -18.37 -0.01 3.24
N GLU A 91 -17.96 -0.53 4.38
CA GLU A 91 -18.88 -0.89 5.45
C GLU A 91 -19.43 0.35 6.17
N LEU A 92 -18.58 1.34 6.43
CA LEU A 92 -18.99 2.56 7.11
C LEU A 92 -19.95 3.42 6.28
N GLU A 93 -19.82 3.44 4.95
CA GLU A 93 -20.76 4.13 4.06
C GLU A 93 -22.19 3.62 4.20
N LYS A 94 -22.40 2.32 4.43
CA LYS A 94 -23.74 1.72 4.67
C LYS A 94 -24.48 2.35 5.86
N PHE A 95 -23.74 2.94 6.80
CA PHE A 95 -24.30 3.60 7.97
C PHE A 95 -24.51 5.10 7.79
N HIS A 96 -24.13 5.66 6.63
CA HIS A 96 -24.26 7.10 6.32
C HIS A 96 -23.68 8.01 7.42
N VAL A 97 -22.57 7.62 8.02
CA VAL A 97 -21.86 8.45 9.00
C VAL A 97 -20.87 9.37 8.29
N PRO A 98 -20.67 10.61 8.75
CA PRO A 98 -19.61 11.46 8.22
C PRO A 98 -18.25 10.81 8.44
N LEU A 99 -17.46 10.70 7.36
CA LEU A 99 -16.14 10.11 7.39
C LEU A 99 -15.07 11.15 7.05
N ALA A 100 -13.96 11.09 7.76
CA ALA A 100 -12.75 11.79 7.40
C ALA A 100 -11.53 10.87 7.56
N PHE A 101 -10.49 11.15 6.81
CA PHE A 101 -9.25 10.39 6.84
C PHE A 101 -8.07 11.30 7.19
N MET A 102 -7.13 10.81 7.98
CA MET A 102 -5.88 11.50 8.32
C MET A 102 -4.69 10.65 7.88
N THR A 103 -3.85 11.22 7.00
CA THR A 103 -2.67 10.55 6.46
C THR A 103 -1.58 11.55 6.08
N GLN A 104 -0.45 11.06 5.55
CA GLN A 104 0.61 11.92 5.03
C GLN A 104 0.15 12.65 3.76
N PRO A 105 0.38 13.97 3.62
CA PRO A 105 -0.05 14.73 2.44
C PRO A 105 0.43 14.19 1.09
N LYS A 106 1.60 13.55 1.05
CA LYS A 106 2.11 12.91 -0.18
C LYS A 106 1.21 11.80 -0.73
N TYR A 107 0.24 11.32 0.05
CA TYR A 107 -0.72 10.28 -0.35
C TYR A 107 -2.11 10.83 -0.68
N PHE A 108 -2.33 12.15 -0.64
CA PHE A 108 -3.66 12.72 -0.85
C PHE A 108 -4.29 12.39 -2.20
N ASP A 109 -3.46 12.16 -3.23
CA ASP A 109 -3.94 11.77 -4.55
C ASP A 109 -4.75 10.44 -4.53
N ILE A 110 -4.54 9.58 -3.53
CA ILE A 110 -5.30 8.32 -3.38
C ILE A 110 -6.80 8.56 -3.15
N PHE A 111 -7.20 9.73 -2.63
CA PHE A 111 -8.61 10.03 -2.36
C PHE A 111 -9.41 10.35 -3.63
N ASN A 112 -8.76 10.43 -4.79
CA ASN A 112 -9.44 10.36 -6.08
C ASN A 112 -9.98 8.95 -6.35
N LEU A 113 -9.39 7.93 -5.72
CA LEU A 113 -9.73 6.52 -5.88
C LEU A 113 -10.57 5.98 -4.71
N ILE A 114 -10.22 6.35 -3.48
CA ILE A 114 -10.97 5.95 -2.28
C ILE A 114 -12.13 6.93 -2.07
N PRO A 115 -13.38 6.47 -1.80
CA PRO A 115 -14.56 7.34 -1.71
C PRO A 115 -14.63 8.10 -0.38
N ILE A 116 -13.61 8.88 -0.06
CA ILE A 116 -13.56 9.82 1.07
C ILE A 116 -13.43 11.24 0.54
N LYS A 117 -14.33 12.13 1.01
CA LYS A 117 -14.34 13.54 0.60
C LYS A 117 -13.57 14.47 1.54
N ARG A 118 -13.36 14.04 2.79
CA ARG A 118 -12.68 14.84 3.82
C ARG A 118 -11.41 14.12 4.24
N TYR A 119 -10.27 14.77 4.03
CA TYR A 119 -8.97 14.21 4.44
C TYR A 119 -8.05 15.33 4.93
N TYR A 120 -7.16 14.96 5.82
CA TYR A 120 -6.29 15.88 6.55
C TYR A 120 -4.87 15.34 6.62
N GLY A 121 -3.91 16.24 6.74
CA GLY A 121 -2.52 15.92 7.06
C GLY A 121 -2.34 15.41 8.48
N LEU A 122 -1.12 15.12 8.84
CA LEU A 122 -0.75 14.49 10.12
C LEU A 122 -1.12 15.30 11.37
N LEU A 123 -1.26 16.61 11.23
CA LEU A 123 -1.66 17.53 12.29
C LEU A 123 -2.96 18.23 11.85
N CYS A 124 -4.08 17.61 12.19
CA CYS A 124 -5.39 18.11 11.83
C CYS A 124 -5.90 19.11 12.89
N PRO A 125 -6.29 20.35 12.51
CA PRO A 125 -6.90 21.27 13.46
C PRO A 125 -8.17 20.67 14.06
N VAL A 126 -8.30 20.67 15.38
CA VAL A 126 -9.48 20.13 16.09
C VAL A 126 -10.75 20.84 15.63
N ALA A 127 -10.66 22.16 15.34
CA ALA A 127 -11.78 22.94 14.83
C ALA A 127 -12.37 22.39 13.52
N SER A 128 -11.53 21.77 12.67
CA SER A 128 -11.95 21.22 11.37
C SER A 128 -12.72 19.89 11.48
N VAL A 129 -12.74 19.28 12.65
CA VAL A 129 -13.32 17.94 12.89
C VAL A 129 -14.30 17.91 14.06
N LYS A 130 -14.90 19.06 14.43
CA LYS A 130 -15.83 19.18 15.56
C LYS A 130 -17.07 18.30 15.46
N ASP A 131 -17.49 17.94 14.24
CA ASP A 131 -18.61 17.04 13.94
C ASP A 131 -18.23 15.56 14.05
N LEU A 132 -16.93 15.24 14.13
CA LEU A 132 -16.43 13.88 14.31
C LEU A 132 -16.31 13.61 15.83
N ARG A 133 -16.80 12.47 16.28
CA ARG A 133 -16.78 12.09 17.68
C ARG A 133 -15.95 10.82 17.96
N TYR A 134 -15.73 10.03 16.92
CA TYR A 134 -15.01 8.79 17.03
C TYR A 134 -13.73 8.83 16.21
N TYR A 135 -12.72 8.10 16.65
CA TYR A 135 -11.52 7.87 15.86
C TYR A 135 -11.19 6.38 15.80
N ILE A 136 -10.64 5.98 14.66
CA ILE A 136 -10.03 4.68 14.41
C ILE A 136 -8.59 4.94 14.02
N THR A 137 -7.63 4.28 14.68
CA THR A 137 -6.23 4.32 14.29
C THR A 137 -5.70 2.92 14.06
N PHE A 138 -4.94 2.76 12.99
CA PHE A 138 -4.24 1.53 12.66
C PHE A 138 -2.72 1.65 12.87
N GLU A 139 -2.28 2.78 13.43
CA GLU A 139 -0.87 3.01 13.75
C GLU A 139 -0.38 2.06 14.84
N GLY A 140 0.73 1.36 14.55
CA GLY A 140 1.32 0.42 15.50
C GLY A 140 0.51 -0.85 15.74
N VAL A 141 -0.65 -1.01 15.11
CA VAL A 141 -1.48 -2.22 15.23
C VAL A 141 -0.96 -3.29 14.27
N ILE A 142 -0.80 -2.90 13.03
CA ILE A 142 -0.41 -3.79 11.92
C ILE A 142 1.05 -4.19 12.04
N GLU A 143 1.91 -3.28 12.48
CA GLU A 143 3.34 -3.51 12.64
C GLU A 143 3.68 -4.50 13.76
N LYS A 144 2.76 -4.72 14.67
CA LYS A 144 2.96 -5.61 15.83
C LYS A 144 2.28 -6.96 15.68
N ASP A 145 1.38 -7.09 14.72
CA ASP A 145 0.63 -8.32 14.51
C ASP A 145 1.30 -9.19 13.45
N THR A 146 1.65 -10.40 13.83
CA THR A 146 2.29 -11.41 12.97
C THR A 146 1.43 -12.67 12.81
N GLU A 147 0.19 -12.64 13.30
CA GLU A 147 -0.68 -13.82 13.38
C GLU A 147 -1.95 -13.68 12.54
N HIS A 148 -2.37 -12.44 12.24
CA HIS A 148 -3.64 -12.20 11.56
C HIS A 148 -3.43 -11.63 10.16
N ASN A 149 -4.33 -12.02 9.24
CA ASN A 149 -4.48 -11.29 7.99
C ASN A 149 -4.95 -9.85 8.28
N TRP A 150 -4.53 -8.92 7.46
CA TRP A 150 -4.86 -7.49 7.65
C TRP A 150 -6.35 -7.19 7.70
N TYR A 151 -7.17 -7.88 6.93
CA TYR A 151 -8.62 -7.69 6.96
C TYR A 151 -9.22 -8.21 8.26
N ASP A 152 -8.73 -9.34 8.78
CA ASP A 152 -9.14 -9.85 10.09
C ASP A 152 -8.74 -8.89 11.21
N LEU A 153 -7.58 -8.26 11.07
CA LEU A 153 -7.12 -7.25 12.01
C LEU A 153 -7.99 -5.99 11.97
N ILE A 154 -8.42 -5.54 10.80
CA ILE A 154 -9.40 -4.45 10.65
C ILE A 154 -10.70 -4.82 11.37
N GLU A 155 -11.24 -6.02 11.15
CA GLU A 155 -12.44 -6.52 11.84
C GLU A 155 -12.24 -6.58 13.37
N LYS A 156 -11.10 -7.07 13.81
CA LYS A 156 -10.74 -7.18 15.25
C LYS A 156 -10.69 -5.81 15.93
N VAL A 157 -10.07 -4.82 15.27
CA VAL A 157 -9.94 -3.45 15.82
C VAL A 157 -11.25 -2.69 15.83
N THR A 158 -12.03 -2.82 14.76
CA THR A 158 -13.25 -2.01 14.56
C THR A 158 -14.54 -2.69 15.04
N LYS A 159 -14.50 -4.00 15.25
CA LYS A 159 -15.69 -4.84 15.50
C LYS A 159 -16.73 -4.77 14.38
N ILE A 160 -16.29 -4.43 13.17
CA ILE A 160 -17.11 -4.41 11.96
C ILE A 160 -16.69 -5.58 11.08
N LYS A 161 -17.65 -6.42 10.69
CA LYS A 161 -17.44 -7.46 9.69
C LYS A 161 -17.34 -6.85 8.31
N LEU A 162 -16.33 -7.23 7.56
CA LEU A 162 -16.15 -6.81 6.17
C LEU A 162 -16.93 -7.75 5.25
N SER A 163 -17.83 -7.19 4.45
CA SER A 163 -18.60 -7.96 3.46
C SER A 163 -17.71 -8.51 2.34
N GLN A 164 -16.61 -7.82 2.06
CA GLN A 164 -15.57 -8.24 1.11
C GLN A 164 -14.19 -7.85 1.63
N LYS A 165 -13.26 -8.79 1.60
CA LYS A 165 -11.86 -8.60 2.03
C LYS A 165 -10.96 -8.26 0.84
N ILE A 166 -11.35 -7.21 0.11
CA ILE A 166 -10.61 -6.62 -1.01
C ILE A 166 -10.67 -5.09 -0.90
N PRO A 167 -9.71 -4.36 -1.47
CA PRO A 167 -9.73 -2.90 -1.52
C PRO A 167 -11.03 -2.36 -2.14
N TYR A 168 -11.55 -1.27 -1.57
CA TYR A 168 -12.72 -0.57 -2.08
C TYR A 168 -12.29 0.72 -2.77
N ILE A 169 -12.15 0.67 -4.08
CA ILE A 169 -11.61 1.75 -4.89
C ILE A 169 -12.48 2.00 -6.13
N LYS A 170 -12.50 3.25 -6.55
CA LYS A 170 -13.15 3.68 -7.79
C LYS A 170 -12.26 3.39 -8.99
N VAL A 171 -12.86 3.27 -10.16
CA VAL A 171 -12.15 3.30 -11.44
C VAL A 171 -11.33 4.59 -11.50
N PRO A 172 -10.08 4.55 -11.98
CA PRO A 172 -9.25 5.75 -12.14
C PRO A 172 -9.89 6.77 -13.09
N PRO A 173 -9.49 8.06 -13.00
CA PRO A 173 -10.00 9.11 -13.89
C PRO A 173 -9.88 8.71 -15.37
N ARG A 174 -10.94 8.99 -16.14
CA ARG A 174 -11.07 8.53 -17.54
C ARG A 174 -9.91 8.99 -18.42
N GLU A 175 -9.43 10.20 -18.24
CA GLU A 175 -8.29 10.75 -18.98
C GLU A 175 -7.00 9.93 -18.73
N LYS A 176 -6.78 9.46 -17.49
CA LYS A 176 -5.64 8.61 -17.15
C LYS A 176 -5.79 7.22 -17.77
N VAL A 177 -6.97 6.63 -17.71
CA VAL A 177 -7.27 5.34 -18.34
C VAL A 177 -7.06 5.42 -19.85
N ASN A 178 -7.52 6.49 -20.50
CA ASN A 178 -7.33 6.70 -21.94
C ASN A 178 -5.86 6.84 -22.31
N LEU A 179 -5.07 7.59 -21.53
CA LEU A 179 -3.63 7.74 -21.74
C LEU A 179 -2.92 6.38 -21.71
N TYR A 180 -3.15 5.59 -20.65
CA TYR A 180 -2.46 4.30 -20.52
C TYR A 180 -2.99 3.23 -21.49
N ASN A 181 -4.25 3.31 -21.93
CA ASN A 181 -4.75 2.49 -23.04
C ASN A 181 -4.07 2.83 -24.36
N ALA A 182 -3.79 4.10 -24.65
CA ALA A 182 -3.03 4.50 -25.84
C ALA A 182 -1.62 3.92 -25.79
N ILE A 183 -0.92 4.04 -24.66
CA ILE A 183 0.41 3.45 -24.44
C ILE A 183 0.36 1.92 -24.64
N LYS A 184 -0.64 1.25 -24.07
CA LYS A 184 -0.84 -0.20 -24.22
C LYS A 184 -0.96 -0.57 -25.71
N LYS A 185 -1.76 0.15 -26.49
CA LYS A 185 -1.93 -0.08 -27.94
C LYS A 185 -0.64 0.10 -28.74
N GLU A 186 0.24 1.01 -28.32
CA GLU A 186 1.54 1.20 -28.96
C GLU A 186 2.51 0.05 -28.67
N ILE A 187 2.42 -0.56 -27.50
CA ILE A 187 3.30 -1.65 -27.05
C ILE A 187 2.78 -3.02 -27.54
N CYS A 188 1.49 -3.25 -27.41
CA CYS A 188 0.81 -4.50 -27.76
C CYS A 188 0.13 -4.33 -29.13
N LYS A 189 0.79 -4.80 -30.18
CA LYS A 189 0.34 -4.69 -31.59
C LYS A 189 -0.34 -5.95 -32.11
N ASP A 190 0.04 -7.09 -31.55
CA ASP A 190 -0.48 -8.39 -31.92
C ASP A 190 -1.60 -8.82 -30.96
N SER A 191 -2.53 -9.63 -31.43
CA SER A 191 -3.65 -10.15 -30.62
C SER A 191 -3.22 -11.06 -29.50
N ASN A 192 -2.03 -11.67 -29.59
CA ASN A 192 -1.43 -12.52 -28.56
C ASN A 192 -0.44 -11.77 -27.65
N ASP A 193 -0.32 -10.45 -27.77
CA ASP A 193 0.46 -9.63 -26.88
C ASP A 193 -0.28 -9.41 -25.55
N ILE A 194 0.40 -9.62 -24.44
CA ILE A 194 -0.09 -9.41 -23.07
C ILE A 194 0.68 -8.24 -22.44
N PHE A 195 -0.03 -7.19 -22.08
CA PHE A 195 0.54 -6.04 -21.38
C PHE A 195 0.76 -6.37 -19.92
N ALA A 196 1.98 -6.73 -19.56
CA ALA A 196 2.37 -7.18 -18.23
C ALA A 196 3.11 -6.07 -17.47
N LEU A 197 2.42 -5.44 -16.49
CA LEU A 197 3.03 -4.47 -15.60
C LEU A 197 3.92 -5.17 -14.59
N VAL A 198 5.18 -4.74 -14.47
CA VAL A 198 6.14 -5.23 -13.48
C VAL A 198 6.52 -4.12 -12.51
N HIS A 199 6.38 -4.39 -11.21
CA HIS A 199 6.74 -3.46 -10.16
C HIS A 199 7.54 -4.17 -9.05
N TYR A 200 8.80 -3.83 -8.89
CA TYR A 200 9.71 -4.47 -7.93
C TYR A 200 10.17 -3.52 -6.82
N TYR A 201 9.88 -2.24 -6.95
CA TYR A 201 10.33 -1.20 -6.04
C TYR A 201 9.38 -1.05 -4.85
N SER A 202 9.94 -0.98 -3.66
CA SER A 202 9.22 -0.67 -2.41
C SER A 202 9.90 0.47 -1.67
N GLY A 203 9.14 1.29 -0.95
CA GLY A 203 9.68 2.26 -0.01
C GLY A 203 10.48 1.62 1.13
N SER A 204 10.20 0.35 1.44
CA SER A 204 10.97 -0.45 2.40
C SER A 204 12.02 -1.29 1.67
N PRO A 205 13.32 -1.10 1.92
CA PRO A 205 14.38 -1.86 1.25
C PRO A 205 14.24 -3.38 1.41
N VAL A 206 13.79 -3.86 2.56
CA VAL A 206 13.59 -5.30 2.80
C VAL A 206 12.56 -5.94 1.87
N ARG A 207 11.67 -5.18 1.26
CA ARG A 207 10.65 -5.66 0.32
C ARG A 207 11.04 -5.46 -1.15
N ARG A 208 12.28 -5.14 -1.42
CA ARG A 208 12.79 -4.99 -2.78
C ARG A 208 13.49 -6.26 -3.23
N MET A 209 13.22 -6.67 -4.45
CA MET A 209 13.95 -7.72 -5.16
C MET A 209 15.04 -7.08 -6.02
N ASP A 210 16.17 -7.76 -6.18
CA ASP A 210 17.20 -7.32 -7.13
C ASP A 210 16.62 -7.32 -8.55
N PRO A 211 16.64 -6.17 -9.25
CA PRO A 211 16.06 -6.07 -10.59
C PRO A 211 16.75 -6.99 -11.62
N ALA A 212 18.03 -7.27 -11.47
CA ALA A 212 18.74 -8.18 -12.37
C ALA A 212 18.29 -9.63 -12.18
N VAL A 213 18.10 -10.07 -10.93
CA VAL A 213 17.58 -11.39 -10.59
C VAL A 213 16.15 -11.52 -11.10
N LEU A 214 15.30 -10.51 -10.85
CA LEU A 214 13.93 -10.49 -11.34
C LEU A 214 13.89 -10.58 -12.87
N LYS A 215 14.71 -9.81 -13.58
CA LYS A 215 14.81 -9.85 -15.04
C LYS A 215 15.11 -11.25 -15.55
N GLY A 216 16.13 -11.91 -14.98
CA GLY A 216 16.50 -13.26 -15.38
C GLY A 216 15.36 -14.27 -15.20
N LYS A 217 14.59 -14.16 -14.10
CA LYS A 217 13.42 -15.01 -13.85
C LYS A 217 12.28 -14.71 -14.82
N LEU A 218 11.97 -13.43 -15.06
CA LEU A 218 10.90 -13.01 -15.97
C LEU A 218 11.15 -13.43 -17.42
N GLU A 219 12.40 -13.42 -17.88
CA GLU A 219 12.73 -13.89 -19.23
C GLU A 219 12.41 -15.39 -19.40
N LYS A 220 12.69 -16.21 -18.37
CA LYS A 220 12.33 -17.64 -18.37
C LYS A 220 10.79 -17.82 -18.33
N VAL A 221 10.10 -17.04 -17.49
CA VAL A 221 8.63 -17.02 -17.44
C VAL A 221 8.03 -16.68 -18.80
N ARG A 222 8.58 -15.65 -19.49
CA ARG A 222 8.14 -15.25 -20.84
C ARG A 222 8.29 -16.36 -21.84
N GLN A 223 9.42 -17.06 -21.84
CA GLN A 223 9.67 -18.19 -22.75
C GLN A 223 8.70 -19.33 -22.51
N GLN A 224 8.43 -19.66 -21.22
CA GLN A 224 7.51 -20.74 -20.87
C GLN A 224 6.06 -20.40 -21.24
N VAL A 225 5.61 -19.18 -20.99
CA VAL A 225 4.28 -18.70 -21.39
C VAL A 225 4.11 -18.74 -22.91
N ALA A 226 5.11 -18.29 -23.66
CA ALA A 226 5.08 -18.35 -25.13
C ALA A 226 4.99 -19.79 -25.63
N LYS A 227 5.74 -20.71 -25.03
CA LYS A 227 5.73 -22.13 -25.38
C LYS A 227 4.37 -22.80 -25.13
N GLU A 228 3.73 -22.49 -24.00
CA GLU A 228 2.50 -23.19 -23.59
C GLU A 228 1.20 -22.55 -24.09
N LEU A 229 1.17 -21.23 -24.24
CA LEU A 229 -0.06 -20.49 -24.54
C LEU A 229 -0.04 -19.75 -25.87
N ASP A 230 1.11 -19.68 -26.55
CA ASP A 230 1.34 -18.83 -27.73
C ASP A 230 1.06 -17.34 -27.43
N LEU A 231 1.35 -16.90 -26.17
CA LEU A 231 1.19 -15.52 -25.73
C LEU A 231 2.55 -14.84 -25.57
N LYS A 232 2.59 -13.55 -25.90
CA LYS A 232 3.82 -12.74 -25.85
C LYS A 232 3.73 -11.74 -24.69
N LEU A 233 4.41 -12.01 -23.58
CA LEU A 233 4.47 -11.07 -22.46
C LEU A 233 5.29 -9.82 -22.82
N LYS A 234 4.67 -8.66 -22.87
CA LYS A 234 5.30 -7.35 -23.02
C LYS A 234 5.49 -6.76 -21.63
N PHE A 235 6.67 -6.96 -21.04
CA PHE A 235 6.97 -6.43 -19.71
C PHE A 235 7.14 -4.92 -19.74
N VAL A 236 6.34 -4.25 -18.93
CA VAL A 236 6.33 -2.79 -18.77
C VAL A 236 6.62 -2.45 -17.31
N PHE A 237 7.62 -1.62 -17.11
CA PHE A 237 8.04 -1.18 -15.78
C PHE A 237 7.51 0.21 -15.51
N CYS A 238 6.86 0.41 -14.37
CA CYS A 238 6.54 1.75 -13.90
C CYS A 238 7.66 2.25 -12.98
N ARG A 239 8.04 3.49 -13.20
CA ARG A 239 9.17 4.08 -12.51
C ARG A 239 8.70 5.05 -11.42
N PHE A 240 9.11 4.78 -10.21
CA PHE A 240 9.09 5.77 -9.12
C PHE A 240 10.45 6.41 -8.84
N ASP A 241 11.56 5.89 -9.39
CA ASP A 241 12.88 6.39 -9.03
C ASP A 241 13.78 6.66 -10.26
N ARG A 242 14.45 7.81 -10.22
CA ARG A 242 15.36 8.27 -11.27
C ARG A 242 16.72 7.55 -11.28
N TYR A 243 17.04 6.80 -10.23
CA TYR A 243 18.39 6.27 -9.98
C TYR A 243 18.75 4.96 -10.70
N GLU A 244 17.80 4.23 -11.25
CA GLU A 244 18.03 2.87 -11.78
C GLU A 244 18.03 2.74 -13.31
N LYS A 245 18.01 3.87 -14.04
CA LYS A 245 17.95 3.88 -15.52
C LYS A 245 18.96 2.96 -16.21
N ASN A 246 20.15 2.84 -15.63
CA ASN A 246 21.29 2.18 -16.29
C ASN A 246 21.36 0.66 -16.06
N LYS A 247 20.58 0.11 -15.11
CA LYS A 247 20.66 -1.31 -14.75
C LYS A 247 19.75 -2.22 -15.56
N LEU A 248 18.75 -1.65 -16.24
CA LEU A 248 17.66 -2.37 -16.87
C LEU A 248 17.49 -1.97 -18.34
N THR A 249 18.60 -2.03 -19.08
CA THR A 249 18.56 -1.81 -20.53
C THR A 249 17.68 -2.83 -21.25
N GLY A 250 16.90 -2.37 -22.23
CA GLY A 250 16.03 -3.23 -23.04
C GLY A 250 14.64 -3.47 -22.47
N TRP A 251 14.29 -2.84 -21.35
CA TRP A 251 12.94 -2.89 -20.80
C TRP A 251 12.11 -1.66 -21.19
N ILE A 252 10.80 -1.84 -21.32
CA ILE A 252 9.87 -0.76 -21.63
C ILE A 252 9.53 -0.05 -20.31
N TRP A 253 9.76 1.26 -20.27
CA TRP A 253 9.48 2.08 -19.11
C TRP A 253 8.30 3.01 -19.37
N VAL A 254 7.33 2.97 -18.47
CA VAL A 254 6.19 3.88 -18.46
C VAL A 254 6.26 4.75 -17.22
N ARG A 255 6.13 6.06 -17.42
CA ARG A 255 6.17 7.03 -16.33
C ARG A 255 4.83 7.07 -15.61
N THR A 256 4.92 7.09 -14.28
CA THR A 256 3.78 7.36 -13.38
C THR A 256 4.21 8.46 -12.41
N ASP A 257 3.54 9.60 -12.44
CA ASP A 257 3.88 10.75 -11.59
C ASP A 257 3.03 10.82 -10.32
N THR A 258 1.84 10.21 -10.34
CA THR A 258 0.86 10.24 -9.27
C THR A 258 0.39 8.84 -8.90
N ILE A 259 -0.30 8.70 -7.77
CA ILE A 259 -0.91 7.44 -7.36
C ILE A 259 -2.03 7.04 -8.35
N THR A 260 -2.77 8.02 -8.85
CA THR A 260 -3.81 7.80 -9.86
C THR A 260 -3.25 7.36 -11.21
N ASP A 261 -2.04 7.79 -11.59
CA ASP A 261 -1.34 7.26 -12.77
C ASP A 261 -1.02 5.78 -12.60
N LEU A 262 -0.42 5.41 -11.46
CA LEU A 262 -0.11 4.01 -11.17
C LEU A 262 -1.38 3.15 -11.12
N ALA A 263 -2.44 3.65 -10.52
CA ALA A 263 -3.73 2.97 -10.46
C ALA A 263 -4.32 2.76 -11.86
N ALA A 264 -4.24 3.77 -12.74
CA ALA A 264 -4.71 3.66 -14.13
C ALA A 264 -3.87 2.67 -14.94
N LEU A 265 -2.56 2.66 -14.75
CA LEU A 265 -1.66 1.68 -15.37
C LEU A 265 -2.00 0.25 -14.90
N CYS A 266 -2.22 0.05 -13.59
CA CYS A 266 -2.70 -1.24 -13.07
C CYS A 266 -4.06 -1.63 -13.67
N TYR A 267 -4.98 -0.67 -13.80
CA TYR A 267 -6.33 -0.90 -14.33
C TYR A 267 -6.34 -1.38 -15.78
N VAL A 268 -5.47 -0.84 -16.64
CA VAL A 268 -5.39 -1.22 -18.06
C VAL A 268 -4.53 -2.46 -18.32
N SER A 269 -3.71 -2.88 -17.34
CA SER A 269 -2.83 -4.05 -17.48
C SER A 269 -3.64 -5.35 -17.59
N ASP A 270 -3.14 -6.29 -18.39
CA ASP A 270 -3.69 -7.64 -18.52
C ASP A 270 -3.16 -8.55 -17.41
N LEU A 271 -1.90 -8.31 -17.00
CA LEU A 271 -1.23 -9.02 -15.93
C LEU A 271 -0.41 -8.00 -15.11
N ILE A 272 -0.38 -8.18 -13.79
CA ILE A 272 0.47 -7.42 -12.89
C ILE A 272 1.41 -8.38 -12.17
N ILE A 273 2.71 -8.11 -12.20
CA ILE A 273 3.72 -8.83 -11.43
C ILE A 273 4.38 -7.85 -10.47
N SER A 274 4.23 -8.06 -9.18
CA SER A 274 4.69 -7.07 -8.21
C SER A 274 5.20 -7.73 -6.92
N THR A 275 6.27 -7.16 -6.37
CA THR A 275 6.62 -7.45 -4.97
C THR A 275 5.52 -6.93 -4.03
N ASP A 276 5.60 -7.22 -2.72
CA ASP A 276 4.64 -6.76 -1.69
C ASP A 276 4.55 -5.22 -1.65
N THR A 277 3.80 -4.65 -2.62
CA THR A 277 3.59 -3.22 -2.79
C THR A 277 2.20 -2.90 -3.34
N CYS A 278 1.87 -1.62 -3.49
CA CYS A 278 0.52 -1.17 -3.85
C CYS A 278 -0.07 -1.74 -5.16
N PRO A 279 0.68 -2.09 -6.23
CA PRO A 279 0.07 -2.66 -7.43
C PRO A 279 -0.68 -3.97 -7.20
N VAL A 280 -0.21 -4.82 -6.25
CA VAL A 280 -0.94 -6.05 -5.90
C VAL A 280 -2.30 -5.72 -5.25
N HIS A 281 -2.36 -4.66 -4.44
CA HIS A 281 -3.61 -4.22 -3.83
C HIS A 281 -4.53 -3.53 -4.84
N PHE A 282 -3.99 -2.79 -5.81
CA PHE A 282 -4.78 -2.30 -6.95
C PHE A 282 -5.35 -3.46 -7.76
N ALA A 283 -4.55 -4.51 -8.01
CA ALA A 283 -5.03 -5.72 -8.68
C ALA A 283 -6.23 -6.34 -7.94
N GLY A 284 -6.12 -6.52 -6.63
CA GLY A 284 -7.22 -7.04 -5.81
C GLY A 284 -8.48 -6.17 -5.89
N GLY A 285 -8.33 -4.84 -5.81
CA GLY A 285 -9.46 -3.90 -5.87
C GLY A 285 -10.12 -3.81 -7.25
N TYR A 286 -9.34 -3.89 -8.32
CA TYR A 286 -9.84 -3.89 -9.71
C TYR A 286 -10.13 -5.28 -10.27
N GLN A 287 -9.92 -6.34 -9.48
CA GLN A 287 -10.06 -7.74 -9.90
C GLN A 287 -9.22 -8.07 -11.14
N LYS A 288 -8.00 -7.55 -11.18
CA LYS A 288 -7.02 -7.80 -12.25
C LYS A 288 -6.17 -9.02 -11.90
N LYS A 289 -5.75 -9.76 -12.92
CA LYS A 289 -4.82 -10.86 -12.77
C LYS A 289 -3.49 -10.34 -12.25
N ALA A 290 -2.99 -10.94 -11.17
CA ALA A 290 -1.69 -10.54 -10.65
C ALA A 290 -0.92 -11.71 -10.04
N LEU A 291 0.41 -11.64 -10.13
CA LEU A 291 1.36 -12.45 -9.39
C LEU A 291 2.05 -11.57 -8.34
N GLY A 292 1.79 -11.82 -7.08
CA GLY A 292 2.49 -11.21 -5.96
C GLY A 292 3.78 -11.97 -5.65
N ILE A 293 4.88 -11.24 -5.47
CA ILE A 293 6.20 -11.79 -5.09
C ILE A 293 6.47 -11.41 -3.65
N TYR A 294 6.46 -12.39 -2.76
CA TYR A 294 6.57 -12.20 -1.32
C TYR A 294 7.88 -12.78 -0.79
N GLY A 295 8.39 -12.23 0.28
CA GLY A 295 9.63 -12.68 0.90
C GLY A 295 9.61 -12.39 2.41
N PRO A 296 9.94 -11.16 2.84
CA PRO A 296 9.95 -10.80 4.28
C PRO A 296 8.58 -10.87 4.95
N PHE A 297 7.52 -10.65 4.18
CA PHE A 297 6.13 -10.80 4.60
C PHE A 297 5.51 -11.96 3.86
N PRO A 298 4.70 -12.77 4.52
CA PRO A 298 3.97 -13.85 3.86
C PRO A 298 2.71 -13.29 3.16
N ALA A 299 2.37 -13.88 2.02
CA ALA A 299 1.20 -13.50 1.23
C ALA A 299 -0.12 -13.65 2.01
N TRP A 300 -0.19 -14.66 2.90
CA TRP A 300 -1.38 -14.89 3.72
C TRP A 300 -1.75 -13.68 4.58
N ALA A 301 -0.77 -12.91 5.02
CA ALA A 301 -1.02 -11.72 5.82
C ALA A 301 -1.66 -10.57 5.02
N ARG A 302 -1.63 -10.63 3.67
CA ARG A 302 -1.94 -9.51 2.79
C ARG A 302 -3.04 -9.77 1.77
N ILE A 303 -2.89 -10.80 0.94
CA ILE A 303 -3.59 -10.89 -0.35
C ILE A 303 -4.35 -12.19 -0.62
N THR A 304 -4.29 -13.17 0.24
CA THR A 304 -4.94 -14.49 -0.02
C THR A 304 -6.46 -14.42 -0.16
N THR A 305 -7.05 -13.28 0.15
CA THR A 305 -8.48 -13.02 -0.07
C THR A 305 -8.81 -12.45 -1.46
N TYR A 306 -7.79 -12.20 -2.31
CA TYR A 306 -8.00 -11.63 -3.64
C TYR A 306 -8.20 -12.75 -4.67
N PRO A 307 -9.38 -12.89 -5.28
CA PRO A 307 -9.72 -14.05 -6.11
C PRO A 307 -8.93 -14.16 -7.42
N THR A 308 -8.33 -13.05 -7.88
CA THR A 308 -7.59 -12.96 -9.15
C THR A 308 -6.09 -12.82 -8.95
N VAL A 309 -5.60 -13.01 -7.73
CA VAL A 309 -4.19 -12.80 -7.38
C VAL A 309 -3.58 -14.09 -6.88
N GLU A 310 -2.57 -14.54 -7.58
CA GLU A 310 -1.66 -15.62 -7.17
C GLU A 310 -0.41 -15.05 -6.50
N TYR A 311 0.35 -15.89 -5.83
CA TYR A 311 1.59 -15.46 -5.19
C TYR A 311 2.67 -16.53 -5.23
N VAL A 312 3.92 -16.09 -5.09
CA VAL A 312 5.10 -16.93 -4.89
C VAL A 312 5.90 -16.44 -3.69
N GLU A 313 6.47 -17.39 -2.96
CA GLU A 313 7.27 -17.16 -1.77
C GLU A 313 8.53 -18.03 -1.81
N PRO A 314 9.66 -17.59 -1.21
CA PRO A 314 10.81 -18.45 -1.07
C PRO A 314 10.53 -19.55 -0.03
N VAL A 315 11.06 -20.75 -0.26
CA VAL A 315 11.01 -21.83 0.72
C VAL A 315 11.84 -21.46 1.96
N PRO A 316 11.25 -21.35 3.16
CA PRO A 316 11.96 -20.88 4.35
C PRO A 316 13.22 -21.70 4.69
N SER A 317 13.18 -23.01 4.56
CA SER A 317 14.34 -23.89 4.79
C SER A 317 15.51 -23.57 3.86
N THR A 318 15.24 -23.29 2.58
CA THR A 318 16.25 -22.90 1.60
C THR A 318 16.93 -21.59 1.98
N VAL A 319 16.14 -20.58 2.37
CA VAL A 319 16.67 -19.28 2.78
C VAL A 319 17.47 -19.39 4.08
N LYS A 320 17.00 -20.19 5.04
CA LYS A 320 17.73 -20.50 6.27
C LYS A 320 19.09 -21.12 5.97
N THR A 321 19.14 -22.13 5.12
CA THR A 321 20.38 -22.85 4.79
C THR A 321 21.37 -21.99 4.00
N LEU A 322 20.90 -21.26 2.98
CA LEU A 322 21.76 -20.57 2.01
C LEU A 322 22.09 -19.13 2.38
N VAL A 323 21.24 -18.46 3.16
CA VAL A 323 21.43 -17.06 3.61
C VAL A 323 21.78 -16.98 5.08
N GLY A 324 21.47 -18.01 5.87
CA GLY A 324 21.58 -17.99 7.33
C GLY A 324 20.47 -17.19 8.02
N CYS A 325 19.35 -16.93 7.31
CA CYS A 325 18.24 -16.16 7.86
C CYS A 325 17.26 -17.05 8.61
N GLU A 326 17.35 -17.03 9.95
CA GLU A 326 16.48 -17.80 10.84
C GLU A 326 15.05 -17.25 10.97
N LYS A 327 14.82 -16.00 10.52
CA LYS A 327 13.58 -15.25 10.77
C LYS A 327 12.70 -15.06 9.53
N ILE A 328 12.68 -16.01 8.61
CA ILE A 328 11.81 -15.89 7.44
C ILE A 328 10.46 -16.64 7.66
N PRO A 329 9.30 -16.00 7.43
CA PRO A 329 9.09 -14.58 7.15
C PRO A 329 9.44 -13.70 8.37
N CYS A 330 10.15 -12.60 8.16
CA CYS A 330 10.71 -11.80 9.26
C CYS A 330 9.79 -10.66 9.71
N PHE A 331 8.74 -10.35 8.98
CA PHE A 331 7.80 -9.24 9.26
C PHE A 331 8.49 -7.89 9.50
N THR A 332 9.67 -7.68 8.89
CA THR A 332 10.45 -6.46 9.12
C THR A 332 9.82 -5.27 8.41
N HIS A 333 9.49 -4.25 9.19
CA HIS A 333 8.97 -2.97 8.72
C HIS A 333 10.05 -1.88 8.72
N GLY A 334 9.77 -0.79 8.01
CA GLY A 334 10.58 0.43 8.06
C GLY A 334 11.58 0.56 6.93
N HIS A 335 12.58 1.42 7.14
CA HIS A 335 13.53 1.84 6.12
C HIS A 335 14.91 1.19 6.24
N SER A 336 15.12 0.34 7.25
CA SER A 336 16.36 -0.39 7.41
C SER A 336 16.51 -1.47 6.33
N PRO A 337 17.70 -1.65 5.74
CA PRO A 337 17.94 -2.76 4.82
C PRO A 337 17.90 -4.10 5.56
N CYS A 338 17.76 -5.18 4.80
CA CYS A 338 17.87 -6.52 5.35
C CYS A 338 19.29 -6.74 5.94
N PRO A 339 19.43 -7.27 7.16
CA PRO A 339 20.75 -7.52 7.76
C PRO A 339 21.62 -8.47 6.93
N TYR A 340 21.02 -9.34 6.13
CA TYR A 340 21.71 -10.30 5.28
C TYR A 340 22.01 -9.77 3.86
N SER A 341 21.66 -8.53 3.56
CA SER A 341 21.80 -7.95 2.22
C SER A 341 23.22 -7.50 1.87
N LYS A 342 24.19 -7.61 2.80
CA LYS A 342 25.58 -7.12 2.60
C LYS A 342 25.61 -5.66 2.08
N ASN A 343 24.80 -4.79 2.66
CA ASN A 343 24.62 -3.38 2.28
C ASN A 343 23.92 -3.14 0.92
N LEU A 344 23.40 -4.16 0.27
CA LEU A 344 22.57 -3.98 -0.92
C LEU A 344 21.18 -3.49 -0.53
N PRO A 345 20.51 -2.71 -1.38
CA PRO A 345 19.15 -2.20 -1.12
C PRO A 345 18.07 -3.24 -1.43
N TYR A 346 18.39 -4.53 -1.42
CA TYR A 346 17.53 -5.66 -1.77
C TYR A 346 17.62 -6.74 -0.71
N SER A 347 16.58 -7.58 -0.61
CA SER A 347 16.60 -8.73 0.30
C SER A 347 16.96 -10.02 -0.43
N PRO A 348 17.97 -10.76 0.03
CA PRO A 348 18.47 -11.97 -0.66
C PRO A 348 17.45 -13.14 -0.65
N CYS A 349 16.45 -13.13 0.22
CA CYS A 349 15.41 -14.16 0.23
C CYS A 349 14.63 -14.25 -1.10
N PHE A 350 14.49 -13.15 -1.84
CA PHE A 350 13.83 -13.15 -3.14
C PHE A 350 14.60 -13.93 -4.23
N ASP A 351 15.91 -14.14 -4.06
CA ASP A 351 16.74 -14.85 -5.03
C ASP A 351 16.33 -16.35 -5.11
N PHE A 352 15.74 -16.86 -4.02
CA PHE A 352 15.35 -18.26 -3.89
C PHE A 352 13.89 -18.56 -4.30
N ILE A 353 13.19 -17.57 -4.83
CA ILE A 353 11.89 -17.80 -5.48
C ILE A 353 12.14 -18.54 -6.80
N GLN A 354 11.44 -19.65 -7.01
CA GLN A 354 11.61 -20.46 -8.20
C GLN A 354 10.88 -19.83 -9.38
N TRP A 355 11.58 -19.67 -10.51
CA TRP A 355 10.97 -19.10 -11.71
C TRP A 355 9.93 -20.04 -12.33
N GLU A 356 10.09 -21.35 -12.14
CA GLU A 356 9.16 -22.39 -12.57
C GLU A 356 7.79 -22.19 -11.92
N GLU A 357 7.76 -21.95 -10.60
CA GLU A 357 6.54 -21.65 -9.87
C GLU A 357 5.90 -20.33 -10.35
N MET A 358 6.72 -19.31 -10.61
CA MET A 358 6.23 -18.06 -11.20
C MET A 358 5.57 -18.31 -12.56
N ALA A 359 6.18 -19.13 -13.42
CA ALA A 359 5.66 -19.45 -14.75
C ALA A 359 4.34 -20.23 -14.65
N GLU A 360 4.27 -21.26 -13.82
CA GLU A 360 3.06 -22.04 -13.58
C GLU A 360 1.89 -21.16 -13.17
N LYS A 361 2.09 -20.29 -12.18
CA LYS A 361 1.04 -19.39 -11.68
C LYS A 361 0.61 -18.37 -12.71
N VAL A 362 1.54 -17.79 -13.47
CA VAL A 362 1.22 -16.87 -14.56
C VAL A 362 0.42 -17.57 -15.66
N ILE A 363 0.79 -18.81 -16.04
CA ILE A 363 0.07 -19.60 -17.01
C ILE A 363 -1.35 -19.89 -16.54
N ASN A 364 -1.52 -20.28 -15.28
CA ASN A 364 -2.84 -20.55 -14.69
C ASN A 364 -3.73 -19.29 -14.67
N LEU A 365 -3.17 -18.15 -14.30
CA LEU A 365 -3.86 -16.86 -14.38
C LEU A 365 -4.32 -16.53 -15.79
N LEU A 366 -3.48 -16.76 -16.81
CA LEU A 366 -3.77 -16.44 -18.21
C LEU A 366 -4.74 -17.44 -18.84
N LYS A 367 -4.72 -18.73 -18.48
CA LYS A 367 -5.68 -19.72 -18.98
C LYS A 367 -7.13 -19.48 -18.55
N GLY A 368 -7.36 -18.79 -17.43
CA GLY A 368 -8.71 -18.54 -16.89
C GLY A 368 -9.64 -17.71 -17.77
N ASP A 369 -9.15 -17.09 -18.86
CA ASP A 369 -9.98 -16.30 -19.81
C ASP A 369 -10.55 -17.13 -20.99
N LYS A 370 -10.27 -18.42 -21.06
CA LYS A 370 -10.76 -19.29 -22.12
C LYS A 370 -12.09 -19.98 -21.78
N LYS A 371 -12.95 -19.30 -20.96
CA LYS A 371 -14.32 -19.77 -20.72
C LYS A 371 -15.33 -18.92 -21.48
#